data_791f4096dfcc0bdf141d179d87332822
#
_entry.id   791f4096dfcc0bdf141d179d87332822
#
_cell.length_a   1.000
_cell.length_b   1.000
_cell.length_c   1.000
_cell.angle_alpha   90.00
_cell.angle_beta   90.00
_cell.angle_gamma   90.00
#
_symmetry.space_group_name_H-M   'P 1'
#
loop_
_entity.id
_entity.type
_entity.pdbx_description
1 polymer ?
#
loop_
_entity_poly.entity_id
_entity_poly.type
_entity_poly.pdbx_seq_one_letter_code
_entity_poly.pdbx_strand_id
1 'polypeptide(L)'
;MRQRLLLGAIFALTAVAGVLHFADAEPVAVFLVAAAALAGLAWVVGIGTESVGTHFGPAVTGVLQTTLGNLPELFIVVFSLAAGEIVVAQTSILGSLFANALLVLGLAIVAGSTRERDGVMRFRARLPNDTATLLLLAVFIIVLLGLSDRVGDRASEHQVAISAIGAVCLLSVYAVWLWSYLRTPGDEPAVEQSAHKALPLRRAVVLLVLAGVGAAFVSDWFVDALDPAVEALGISKAFTGLVIVAIAGNAVENVVGITLAAKGQADLAISVVKNSVAQIAVFLFPALVLVSLFFENRLTFVLGNPVYIGALVIMALAIWQVTGDGEAAAFEGWALVAIYIILAVLTFYE
;
A
#
# COMPACT_ATOMS: atom_id res chain seq x y z
N MET A 1 5.86 -21.76 -18.85
CA MET A 1 4.54 -21.75 -19.48
C MET A 1 3.50 -21.03 -18.63
N ARG A 2 3.35 -21.34 -17.35
CA ARG A 2 2.39 -20.73 -16.41
C ARG A 2 2.47 -19.19 -16.29
N GLN A 3 3.69 -18.62 -16.14
CA GLN A 3 3.89 -17.17 -16.02
C GLN A 3 3.49 -16.40 -17.30
N ARG A 4 3.80 -16.93 -18.49
CA ARG A 4 3.39 -16.30 -19.76
C ARG A 4 1.87 -16.29 -19.94
N LEU A 5 1.19 -17.36 -19.52
CA LEU A 5 -0.28 -17.44 -19.56
C LEU A 5 -0.89 -16.42 -18.59
N LEU A 6 -0.33 -16.27 -17.40
CA LEU A 6 -0.81 -15.31 -16.41
C LEU A 6 -0.62 -13.86 -16.90
N LEU A 7 0.56 -13.52 -17.44
CA LEU A 7 0.79 -12.21 -18.05
C LEU A 7 -0.19 -11.93 -19.19
N GLY A 8 -0.41 -12.93 -20.07
CA GLY A 8 -1.40 -12.82 -21.15
C GLY A 8 -2.83 -12.59 -20.62
N ALA A 9 -3.22 -13.28 -19.54
CA ALA A 9 -4.52 -13.11 -18.92
C ALA A 9 -4.70 -11.72 -18.30
N ILE A 10 -3.66 -11.17 -17.65
CA ILE A 10 -3.71 -9.83 -17.05
C ILE A 10 -3.86 -8.76 -18.14
N PHE A 11 -3.05 -8.80 -19.20
CA PHE A 11 -3.20 -7.84 -20.29
C PHE A 11 -4.51 -8.00 -21.07
N ALA A 12 -5.03 -9.23 -21.19
CA ALA A 12 -6.36 -9.46 -21.75
C ALA A 12 -7.44 -8.85 -20.85
N LEU A 13 -7.35 -9.01 -19.53
CA LEU A 13 -8.27 -8.39 -18.56
C LEU A 13 -8.20 -6.86 -18.62
N THR A 14 -6.99 -6.29 -18.76
CA THR A 14 -6.79 -4.85 -18.97
C THR A 14 -7.50 -4.37 -20.25
N ALA A 15 -7.36 -5.12 -21.36
CA ALA A 15 -8.06 -4.81 -22.60
C ALA A 15 -9.57 -4.93 -22.46
N VAL A 16 -10.07 -5.93 -21.72
CA VAL A 16 -11.51 -6.08 -21.45
C VAL A 16 -12.04 -4.89 -20.64
N ALA A 17 -11.28 -4.43 -19.61
CA ALA A 17 -11.66 -3.23 -18.86
C ALA A 17 -11.83 -2.01 -19.77
N GLY A 18 -10.88 -1.78 -20.69
CA GLY A 18 -10.99 -0.72 -21.66
C GLY A 18 -12.17 -0.88 -22.62
N VAL A 19 -12.41 -2.08 -23.14
CA VAL A 19 -13.58 -2.34 -24.00
C VAL A 19 -14.89 -2.05 -23.28
N LEU A 20 -15.03 -2.49 -22.02
CA LEU A 20 -16.22 -2.23 -21.21
C LEU A 20 -16.42 -0.74 -20.96
N HIS A 21 -15.35 0.00 -20.65
CA HIS A 21 -15.38 1.44 -20.42
C HIS A 21 -15.83 2.19 -21.69
N PHE A 22 -15.20 1.95 -22.86
CA PHE A 22 -15.53 2.63 -24.10
C PHE A 22 -16.83 2.17 -24.77
N ALA A 23 -17.38 1.03 -24.34
CA ALA A 23 -18.69 0.55 -24.78
C ALA A 23 -19.84 1.03 -23.89
N ASP A 24 -19.58 1.95 -22.94
CA ASP A 24 -20.54 2.43 -21.94
C ASP A 24 -21.28 1.26 -21.24
N ALA A 25 -20.51 0.21 -20.86
CA ALA A 25 -21.06 -0.95 -20.21
C ALA A 25 -21.56 -0.61 -18.79
N GLU A 26 -22.25 -1.56 -18.16
CA GLU A 26 -22.79 -1.41 -16.81
C GLU A 26 -21.67 -1.02 -15.83
N PRO A 27 -21.82 0.10 -15.05
CA PRO A 27 -20.73 0.67 -14.24
C PRO A 27 -20.11 -0.29 -13.23
N VAL A 28 -20.91 -1.17 -12.60
CA VAL A 28 -20.40 -2.16 -11.65
C VAL A 28 -19.48 -3.16 -12.35
N ALA A 29 -19.79 -3.55 -13.59
CA ALA A 29 -18.94 -4.43 -14.38
C ALA A 29 -17.61 -3.76 -14.73
N VAL A 30 -17.63 -2.49 -15.18
CA VAL A 30 -16.41 -1.71 -15.45
C VAL A 30 -15.56 -1.60 -14.18
N PHE A 31 -16.16 -1.21 -13.07
CA PHE A 31 -15.52 -1.04 -11.77
C PHE A 31 -14.82 -2.32 -11.29
N LEU A 32 -15.54 -3.46 -11.27
CA LEU A 32 -14.99 -4.73 -10.80
C LEU A 32 -13.88 -5.28 -11.71
N VAL A 33 -14.06 -5.15 -13.03
CA VAL A 33 -13.05 -5.62 -14.00
C VAL A 33 -11.81 -4.71 -13.95
N ALA A 34 -11.98 -3.39 -13.80
CA ALA A 34 -10.88 -2.46 -13.62
C ALA A 34 -10.11 -2.74 -12.31
N ALA A 35 -10.81 -2.95 -11.19
CA ALA A 35 -10.17 -3.33 -9.92
C ALA A 35 -9.35 -4.63 -10.05
N ALA A 36 -9.90 -5.66 -10.70
CA ALA A 36 -9.18 -6.91 -10.94
C ALA A 36 -7.99 -6.74 -11.89
N ALA A 37 -8.11 -5.89 -12.90
CA ALA A 37 -7.02 -5.56 -13.82
C ALA A 37 -5.90 -4.79 -13.09
N LEU A 38 -6.23 -3.84 -12.20
CA LEU A 38 -5.26 -3.12 -11.38
C LEU A 38 -4.47 -4.08 -10.47
N ALA A 39 -5.15 -5.02 -9.80
CA ALA A 39 -4.48 -6.05 -9.01
C ALA A 39 -3.51 -6.91 -9.85
N GLY A 40 -3.90 -7.25 -11.06
CA GLY A 40 -3.04 -7.95 -12.01
C GLY A 40 -1.85 -7.11 -12.45
N LEU A 41 -2.06 -5.84 -12.78
CA LEU A 41 -1.00 -4.92 -13.20
C LEU A 41 -0.02 -4.62 -12.05
N ALA A 42 -0.49 -4.48 -10.82
CA ALA A 42 0.35 -4.39 -9.64
C ALA A 42 1.31 -5.58 -9.55
N TRP A 43 0.80 -6.81 -9.75
CA TRP A 43 1.64 -8.01 -9.79
C TRP A 43 2.68 -7.99 -10.92
N VAL A 44 2.32 -7.47 -12.11
CA VAL A 44 3.27 -7.31 -13.24
C VAL A 44 4.35 -6.29 -12.91
N VAL A 45 4.00 -5.17 -12.25
CA VAL A 45 4.96 -4.16 -11.77
C VAL A 45 5.94 -4.80 -10.78
N GLY A 46 5.45 -5.57 -9.81
CA GLY A 46 6.30 -6.28 -8.85
C GLY A 46 7.35 -7.18 -9.52
N ILE A 47 6.94 -8.03 -10.47
CA ILE A 47 7.86 -8.88 -11.23
C ILE A 47 8.87 -8.06 -12.04
N GLY A 48 8.40 -7.00 -12.69
CA GLY A 48 9.26 -6.13 -13.48
C GLY A 48 10.33 -5.46 -12.63
N THR A 49 9.93 -4.91 -11.50
CA THR A 49 10.81 -4.24 -10.52
C THR A 49 11.85 -5.19 -9.96
N GLU A 50 11.44 -6.38 -9.51
CA GLU A 50 12.33 -7.43 -9.04
C GLU A 50 13.34 -7.82 -10.13
N SER A 51 12.86 -8.04 -11.36
CA SER A 51 13.73 -8.43 -12.48
C SER A 51 14.72 -7.33 -12.87
N VAL A 52 14.36 -6.05 -12.81
CA VAL A 52 15.29 -4.93 -13.02
C VAL A 52 16.31 -4.88 -11.88
N GLY A 53 15.85 -5.01 -10.65
CA GLY A 53 16.68 -4.98 -9.45
C GLY A 53 17.80 -6.02 -9.48
N THR A 54 17.57 -7.22 -9.97
CA THR A 54 18.60 -8.26 -10.08
C THR A 54 19.80 -7.86 -10.95
N HIS A 55 19.64 -6.87 -11.83
CA HIS A 55 20.74 -6.39 -12.71
C HIS A 55 21.58 -5.27 -12.06
N PHE A 56 21.03 -4.56 -11.07
CA PHE A 56 21.65 -3.38 -10.45
C PHE A 56 22.02 -3.57 -8.97
N GLY A 57 21.63 -4.69 -8.38
CA GLY A 57 21.91 -5.04 -6.99
C GLY A 57 20.84 -4.59 -6.00
N PRO A 58 20.97 -5.01 -4.70
CA PRO A 58 19.91 -4.87 -3.70
C PRO A 58 19.49 -3.43 -3.41
N ALA A 59 20.44 -2.50 -3.40
CA ALA A 59 20.20 -1.08 -3.16
C ALA A 59 19.24 -0.47 -4.21
N VAL A 60 19.53 -0.71 -5.49
CA VAL A 60 18.69 -0.22 -6.60
C VAL A 60 17.34 -0.93 -6.60
N THR A 61 17.32 -2.22 -6.26
CA THR A 61 16.05 -2.98 -6.12
C THR A 61 15.15 -2.33 -5.06
N GLY A 62 15.71 -1.99 -3.90
CA GLY A 62 14.97 -1.32 -2.83
C GLY A 62 14.38 0.02 -3.27
N VAL A 63 15.17 0.87 -3.94
CA VAL A 63 14.70 2.15 -4.46
C VAL A 63 13.61 1.96 -5.51
N LEU A 64 13.78 1.01 -6.43
CA LEU A 64 12.78 0.73 -7.46
C LEU A 64 11.47 0.21 -6.86
N GLN A 65 11.54 -0.70 -5.88
CA GLN A 65 10.35 -1.18 -5.17
C GLN A 65 9.64 -0.03 -4.45
N THR A 66 10.39 0.85 -3.81
CA THR A 66 9.82 2.01 -3.11
C THR A 66 9.07 2.95 -4.04
N THR A 67 9.61 3.19 -5.24
CA THR A 67 9.04 4.17 -6.18
C THR A 67 8.01 3.57 -7.13
N LEU A 68 8.26 2.36 -7.62
CA LEU A 68 7.43 1.73 -8.65
C LEU A 68 6.45 0.69 -8.08
N GLY A 69 6.71 0.14 -6.90
CA GLY A 69 5.85 -0.87 -6.27
C GLY A 69 4.43 -0.37 -6.05
N ASN A 70 4.29 0.89 -5.66
CA ASN A 70 3.00 1.52 -5.37
C ASN A 70 2.43 2.35 -6.56
N LEU A 71 2.84 2.06 -7.81
CA LEU A 71 2.33 2.79 -8.98
C LEU A 71 0.81 2.73 -9.14
N PRO A 72 0.12 1.58 -8.96
CA PRO A 72 -1.32 1.53 -9.06
C PRO A 72 -2.01 2.47 -8.05
N GLU A 73 -1.58 2.47 -6.78
CA GLU A 73 -2.11 3.36 -5.75
C GLU A 73 -1.86 4.83 -6.09
N LEU A 74 -0.66 5.15 -6.58
CA LEU A 74 -0.32 6.50 -7.00
C LEU A 74 -1.28 6.99 -8.08
N PHE A 75 -1.54 6.18 -9.11
CA PHE A 75 -2.44 6.56 -10.19
C PHE A 75 -3.89 6.67 -9.72
N ILE A 76 -4.40 5.72 -8.92
CA ILE A 76 -5.76 5.81 -8.37
C ILE A 76 -5.93 7.10 -7.59
N VAL A 77 -4.98 7.46 -6.71
CA VAL A 77 -5.07 8.69 -5.91
C VAL A 77 -5.00 9.93 -6.80
N VAL A 78 -4.10 9.97 -7.78
CA VAL A 78 -3.97 11.11 -8.70
C VAL A 78 -5.25 11.31 -9.52
N PHE A 79 -5.82 10.25 -10.09
CA PHE A 79 -7.06 10.35 -10.86
C PHE A 79 -8.26 10.67 -9.96
N SER A 80 -8.33 10.10 -8.74
CA SER A 80 -9.37 10.47 -7.77
C SER A 80 -9.30 11.95 -7.40
N LEU A 81 -8.11 12.52 -7.21
CA LEU A 81 -7.94 13.96 -6.96
C LEU A 81 -8.36 14.80 -8.17
N ALA A 82 -8.02 14.37 -9.38
CA ALA A 82 -8.41 15.04 -10.62
C ALA A 82 -9.95 15.03 -10.81
N ALA A 83 -10.60 13.93 -10.44
CA ALA A 83 -12.06 13.77 -10.48
C ALA A 83 -12.80 14.45 -9.31
N GLY A 84 -12.08 14.97 -8.30
CA GLY A 84 -12.69 15.57 -7.11
C GLY A 84 -13.03 14.56 -6.00
N GLU A 85 -12.65 13.29 -6.17
CA GLU A 85 -12.94 12.19 -5.26
C GLU A 85 -11.93 12.15 -4.09
N ILE A 86 -11.91 13.21 -3.25
CA ILE A 86 -10.96 13.36 -2.13
C ILE A 86 -11.12 12.23 -1.11
N VAL A 87 -12.35 11.79 -0.84
CA VAL A 87 -12.63 10.71 0.13
C VAL A 87 -11.95 9.43 -0.34
N VAL A 88 -12.10 9.06 -1.62
CA VAL A 88 -11.48 7.86 -2.17
C VAL A 88 -9.96 8.01 -2.20
N ALA A 89 -9.44 9.18 -2.57
CA ALA A 89 -8.00 9.45 -2.53
C ALA A 89 -7.39 9.26 -1.15
N GLN A 90 -8.03 9.80 -0.10
CA GLN A 90 -7.55 9.63 1.29
C GLN A 90 -7.72 8.20 1.77
N THR A 91 -8.89 7.61 1.58
CA THR A 91 -9.20 6.28 2.13
C THR A 91 -8.47 5.17 1.41
N SER A 92 -8.07 5.32 0.13
CA SER A 92 -7.21 4.34 -0.55
C SER A 92 -5.80 4.29 0.05
N ILE A 93 -5.20 5.43 0.38
CA ILE A 93 -3.88 5.48 1.05
C ILE A 93 -3.98 4.87 2.46
N LEU A 94 -5.00 5.28 3.22
CA LEU A 94 -5.23 4.75 4.57
C LEU A 94 -5.53 3.26 4.53
N GLY A 95 -6.32 2.83 3.56
CA GLY A 95 -6.65 1.43 3.32
C GLY A 95 -5.40 0.59 3.05
N SER A 96 -4.49 1.08 2.21
CA SER A 96 -3.21 0.42 1.94
C SER A 96 -2.36 0.31 3.21
N LEU A 97 -2.34 1.35 4.05
CA LEU A 97 -1.69 1.29 5.37
C LEU A 97 -2.34 0.23 6.27
N PHE A 98 -3.67 0.27 6.44
CA PHE A 98 -4.39 -0.65 7.31
C PHE A 98 -4.33 -2.09 6.78
N ALA A 99 -4.50 -2.31 5.48
CA ALA A 99 -4.44 -3.64 4.90
C ALA A 99 -3.08 -4.29 5.12
N ASN A 100 -1.98 -3.59 4.79
CA ASN A 100 -0.64 -4.13 5.01
C ASN A 100 -0.31 -4.29 6.49
N ALA A 101 -0.64 -3.30 7.31
CA ALA A 101 -0.26 -3.24 8.72
C ALA A 101 -1.07 -4.18 9.62
N LEU A 102 -2.33 -4.44 9.29
CA LEU A 102 -3.24 -5.22 10.10
C LEU A 102 -3.61 -6.56 9.45
N LEU A 103 -4.15 -6.54 8.23
CA LEU A 103 -4.60 -7.76 7.55
C LEU A 103 -3.42 -8.63 7.14
N VAL A 104 -2.49 -8.08 6.34
CA VAL A 104 -1.39 -8.86 5.75
C VAL A 104 -0.37 -9.27 6.80
N LEU A 105 0.03 -8.34 7.67
CA LEU A 105 0.92 -8.65 8.79
C LEU A 105 0.30 -9.70 9.71
N GLY A 106 -0.97 -9.53 10.07
CA GLY A 106 -1.71 -10.48 10.91
C GLY A 106 -1.77 -11.87 10.29
N LEU A 107 -2.14 -11.98 9.01
CA LEU A 107 -2.18 -13.26 8.30
C LEU A 107 -0.78 -13.87 8.11
N ALA A 108 0.25 -13.05 7.91
CA ALA A 108 1.63 -13.53 7.83
C ALA A 108 2.10 -14.11 9.19
N ILE A 109 1.78 -13.44 10.30
CA ILE A 109 2.07 -13.94 11.65
C ILE A 109 1.33 -15.26 11.90
N VAL A 110 0.04 -15.33 11.59
CA VAL A 110 -0.74 -16.58 11.72
C VAL A 110 -0.13 -17.70 10.89
N ALA A 111 0.21 -17.43 9.61
CA ALA A 111 0.79 -18.44 8.74
C ALA A 111 2.18 -18.90 9.20
N GLY A 112 3.02 -17.96 9.68
CA GLY A 112 4.36 -18.27 10.19
C GLY A 112 4.33 -19.02 11.52
N SER A 113 3.51 -18.57 12.47
CA SER A 113 3.40 -19.19 13.80
C SER A 113 2.84 -20.63 13.76
N THR A 114 1.94 -20.95 12.81
CA THR A 114 1.42 -22.32 12.66
C THR A 114 2.48 -23.35 12.25
N ARG A 115 3.64 -22.94 11.78
CA ARG A 115 4.77 -23.83 11.45
C ARG A 115 5.66 -24.15 12.64
N GLU A 116 5.68 -23.27 13.62
CA GLU A 116 6.50 -23.42 14.81
C GLU A 116 5.77 -24.31 15.82
N ARG A 117 6.53 -25.22 16.50
CA ARG A 117 5.95 -26.18 17.45
C ARG A 117 5.31 -25.51 18.67
N ASP A 118 5.83 -24.35 19.05
CA ASP A 118 5.33 -23.53 20.17
C ASP A 118 4.31 -22.48 19.75
N GLY A 119 3.98 -22.39 18.44
CA GLY A 119 3.01 -21.43 17.92
C GLY A 119 3.51 -19.99 17.89
N VAL A 120 4.83 -19.75 17.97
CA VAL A 120 5.43 -18.41 18.01
C VAL A 120 6.37 -18.23 16.81
N MET A 121 6.05 -17.29 15.94
CA MET A 121 6.89 -16.87 14.82
C MET A 121 8.00 -15.96 15.34
N ARG A 122 9.26 -16.24 15.00
CA ARG A 122 10.44 -15.46 15.41
C ARG A 122 11.10 -14.79 14.23
N PHE A 123 11.50 -13.52 14.41
CA PHE A 123 12.13 -12.68 13.40
C PHE A 123 13.05 -11.62 14.05
N ARG A 124 13.92 -11.01 13.25
CA ARG A 124 14.82 -9.96 13.74
C ARG A 124 14.07 -8.67 14.01
N ALA A 125 14.17 -8.13 15.22
CA ALA A 125 13.40 -6.96 15.67
C ALA A 125 13.90 -5.60 15.12
N ARG A 126 15.12 -5.50 14.57
CA ARG A 126 15.70 -4.21 14.14
C ARG A 126 14.86 -3.50 13.07
N LEU A 127 14.60 -4.15 11.94
CA LEU A 127 13.83 -3.55 10.85
C LEU A 127 12.38 -3.21 11.26
N PRO A 128 11.64 -4.10 11.95
CA PRO A 128 10.34 -3.74 12.52
C PRO A 128 10.35 -2.49 13.39
N ASN A 129 11.38 -2.28 14.19
CA ASN A 129 11.49 -1.10 15.05
C ASN A 129 11.79 0.18 14.28
N ASP A 130 12.67 0.13 13.26
CA ASP A 130 12.95 1.28 12.40
C ASP A 130 11.69 1.71 11.64
N THR A 131 10.98 0.77 11.05
CA THR A 131 9.73 1.06 10.32
C THR A 131 8.61 1.53 11.24
N ALA A 132 8.52 1.04 12.47
CA ALA A 132 7.58 1.53 13.47
C ALA A 132 7.86 3.00 13.85
N THR A 133 9.15 3.39 13.96
CA THR A 133 9.54 4.77 14.23
C THR A 133 9.10 5.70 13.09
N LEU A 134 9.30 5.30 11.84
CA LEU A 134 8.85 6.06 10.66
C LEU A 134 7.33 6.20 10.64
N LEU A 135 6.61 5.11 10.93
CA LEU A 135 5.15 5.12 10.98
C LEU A 135 4.63 6.05 12.09
N LEU A 136 5.22 5.98 13.29
CA LEU A 136 4.84 6.86 14.41
C LEU A 136 5.04 8.34 14.08
N LEU A 137 6.11 8.69 13.35
CA LEU A 137 6.32 10.07 12.90
C LEU A 137 5.20 10.53 11.94
N ALA A 138 4.83 9.69 10.96
CA ALA A 138 3.73 10.01 10.04
C ALA A 138 2.40 10.15 10.80
N VAL A 139 2.09 9.20 11.68
CA VAL A 139 0.87 9.23 12.51
C VAL A 139 0.85 10.46 13.40
N PHE A 140 1.98 10.85 13.99
CA PHE A 140 2.07 12.06 14.82
C PHE A 140 1.65 13.32 14.04
N ILE A 141 2.12 13.50 12.80
CA ILE A 141 1.75 14.65 11.97
C ILE A 141 0.25 14.61 11.63
N ILE A 142 -0.28 13.45 11.26
CA ILE A 142 -1.70 13.27 10.92
C ILE A 142 -2.58 13.57 12.14
N VAL A 143 -2.20 13.08 13.31
CA VAL A 143 -2.93 13.31 14.58
C VAL A 143 -2.95 14.78 14.94
N LEU A 144 -1.78 15.46 14.91
CA LEU A 144 -1.71 16.87 15.26
C LEU A 144 -2.57 17.73 14.35
N LEU A 145 -2.48 17.53 13.03
CA LEU A 145 -3.27 18.28 12.07
C LEU A 145 -4.75 17.96 12.17
N GLY A 146 -5.12 16.70 12.34
CA GLY A 146 -6.51 16.30 12.52
C GLY A 146 -7.12 16.84 13.81
N LEU A 147 -6.38 16.89 14.92
CA LEU A 147 -6.83 17.50 16.17
C LEU A 147 -6.94 19.02 16.06
N SER A 148 -5.95 19.68 15.43
CA SER A 148 -5.98 21.11 15.16
C SER A 148 -7.24 21.53 14.39
N ASP A 149 -7.58 20.77 13.35
CA ASP A 149 -8.79 20.97 12.56
C ASP A 149 -10.06 20.82 13.41
N ARG A 150 -10.13 19.79 14.25
CA ARG A 150 -11.32 19.53 15.08
C ARG A 150 -11.54 20.57 16.19
N VAL A 151 -10.48 21.12 16.74
CA VAL A 151 -10.55 22.18 17.74
C VAL A 151 -10.80 23.55 17.11
N GLY A 152 -10.53 23.70 15.82
CA GLY A 152 -10.67 24.96 15.09
C GLY A 152 -9.66 26.01 15.53
N ASP A 153 -8.41 25.58 15.81
CA ASP A 153 -7.35 26.52 16.14
C ASP A 153 -6.82 27.25 14.88
N ARG A 154 -5.97 28.27 15.07
CA ARG A 154 -5.43 29.07 13.96
C ARG A 154 -4.59 28.24 12.98
N ALA A 155 -4.00 27.12 13.39
CA ALA A 155 -3.24 26.25 12.53
C ALA A 155 -4.14 25.55 11.50
N SER A 156 -5.41 25.33 11.80
CA SER A 156 -6.37 24.75 10.88
C SER A 156 -6.63 25.61 9.64
N GLU A 157 -6.43 26.92 9.71
CA GLU A 157 -6.52 27.84 8.56
C GLU A 157 -5.38 27.63 7.55
N HIS A 158 -4.29 26.94 7.95
CA HIS A 158 -3.07 26.74 7.18
C HIS A 158 -2.80 25.26 6.85
N GLN A 159 -3.82 24.40 6.82
CA GLN A 159 -3.71 22.94 6.67
C GLN A 159 -2.87 22.53 5.48
N VAL A 160 -3.02 23.17 4.31
CA VAL A 160 -2.27 22.86 3.10
C VAL A 160 -0.79 23.16 3.28
N ALA A 161 -0.44 24.34 3.82
CA ALA A 161 0.95 24.74 4.04
C ALA A 161 1.63 23.82 5.06
N ILE A 162 0.95 23.53 6.18
CA ILE A 162 1.50 22.67 7.23
C ILE A 162 1.63 21.22 6.72
N SER A 163 0.65 20.73 5.94
CA SER A 163 0.75 19.41 5.30
C SER A 163 1.92 19.33 4.32
N ALA A 164 2.15 20.36 3.52
CA ALA A 164 3.28 20.41 2.60
C ALA A 164 4.63 20.41 3.36
N ILE A 165 4.75 21.20 4.44
CA ILE A 165 5.94 21.20 5.30
C ILE A 165 6.12 19.82 5.95
N GLY A 166 5.06 19.24 6.50
CA GLY A 166 5.07 17.90 7.08
C GLY A 166 5.51 16.84 6.07
N ALA A 167 5.03 16.94 4.83
CA ALA A 167 5.42 16.05 3.74
C ALA A 167 6.93 16.15 3.43
N VAL A 168 7.48 17.36 3.36
CA VAL A 168 8.92 17.57 3.15
C VAL A 168 9.72 17.00 4.33
N CYS A 169 9.27 17.20 5.57
CA CYS A 169 9.93 16.62 6.75
C CYS A 169 9.94 15.08 6.69
N LEU A 170 8.78 14.45 6.39
CA LEU A 170 8.67 12.99 6.27
C LEU A 170 9.58 12.44 5.18
N LEU A 171 9.55 13.03 3.98
CA LEU A 171 10.42 12.63 2.87
C LEU A 171 11.90 12.80 3.20
N SER A 172 12.26 13.85 3.94
CA SER A 172 13.65 14.09 4.37
C SER A 172 14.12 13.00 5.35
N VAL A 173 13.30 12.67 6.36
CA VAL A 173 13.62 11.58 7.31
C VAL A 173 13.69 10.24 6.59
N TYR A 174 12.75 9.98 5.67
CA TYR A 174 12.78 8.76 4.86
C TYR A 174 14.05 8.67 4.00
N ALA A 175 14.48 9.76 3.37
CA ALA A 175 15.71 9.80 2.58
C ALA A 175 16.95 9.51 3.44
N VAL A 176 17.02 10.07 4.66
CA VAL A 176 18.12 9.78 5.61
C VAL A 176 18.09 8.31 6.05
N TRP A 177 16.91 7.77 6.38
CA TRP A 177 16.76 6.36 6.74
C TRP A 177 17.17 5.45 5.59
N LEU A 178 16.67 5.71 4.37
CA LEU A 178 16.99 4.92 3.18
C LEU A 178 18.50 4.96 2.87
N TRP A 179 19.13 6.13 2.97
CA TRP A 179 20.57 6.28 2.82
C TRP A 179 21.38 5.47 3.84
N SER A 180 20.95 5.51 5.11
CA SER A 180 21.58 4.71 6.18
C SER A 180 21.41 3.21 5.92
N TYR A 181 20.20 2.81 5.54
CA TYR A 181 19.86 1.43 5.20
C TYR A 181 20.71 0.87 4.04
N LEU A 182 20.86 1.66 2.96
CA LEU A 182 21.65 1.27 1.79
C LEU A 182 23.18 1.20 2.08
N ARG A 183 23.66 1.89 3.12
CA ARG A 183 25.08 1.91 3.48
C ARG A 183 25.50 0.84 4.50
N THR A 184 24.56 0.19 5.15
CA THR A 184 24.86 -0.84 6.14
C THR A 184 24.91 -2.21 5.45
N PRO A 185 26.13 -2.76 5.16
CA PRO A 185 26.22 -4.05 4.50
C PRO A 185 25.86 -5.17 5.49
N GLY A 186 24.97 -6.05 5.13
CA GLY A 186 25.06 -7.43 5.59
C GLY A 186 24.14 -7.93 6.69
N ASP A 187 23.16 -7.18 7.20
CA ASP A 187 22.20 -7.73 8.16
C ASP A 187 20.85 -8.18 7.54
N GLU A 188 20.69 -7.99 6.25
CA GLU A 188 19.50 -8.51 5.58
C GLU A 188 19.67 -10.00 5.27
N PRO A 189 18.63 -10.81 5.57
CA PRO A 189 18.54 -12.10 4.92
C PRO A 189 18.56 -11.82 3.42
N ALA A 190 19.56 -12.36 2.73
CA ALA A 190 19.57 -12.30 1.27
C ALA A 190 18.17 -12.73 0.84
N VAL A 191 17.42 -11.81 0.21
CA VAL A 191 16.18 -12.21 -0.47
C VAL A 191 16.67 -13.30 -1.40
N GLU A 192 16.47 -14.58 -1.02
CA GLU A 192 16.67 -15.67 -1.96
C GLU A 192 15.79 -15.25 -3.13
N GLN A 193 16.47 -14.76 -4.16
CA GLN A 193 15.85 -14.27 -5.37
C GLN A 193 14.78 -15.27 -5.71
N SER A 194 13.54 -14.84 -5.63
CA SER A 194 12.37 -15.69 -5.86
C SER A 194 12.69 -16.55 -7.06
N ALA A 195 12.35 -17.83 -7.02
CA ALA A 195 12.76 -18.85 -8.01
C ALA A 195 12.32 -18.57 -9.46
N HIS A 196 11.91 -17.34 -9.75
CA HIS A 196 11.63 -16.82 -11.05
C HIS A 196 12.95 -16.46 -11.74
N LYS A 197 13.26 -17.13 -12.85
CA LYS A 197 14.37 -16.72 -13.71
C LYS A 197 14.20 -15.24 -14.03
N ALA A 198 15.15 -14.41 -13.56
CA ALA A 198 15.17 -12.99 -13.86
C ALA A 198 14.98 -12.75 -15.36
N LEU A 199 14.09 -11.83 -15.70
CA LEU A 199 13.88 -11.46 -17.09
C LEU A 199 15.10 -10.67 -17.60
N PRO A 200 15.46 -10.80 -18.88
CA PRO A 200 16.44 -9.90 -19.48
C PRO A 200 16.02 -8.43 -19.25
N LEU A 201 16.97 -7.57 -18.89
CA LEU A 201 16.73 -6.17 -18.50
C LEU A 201 15.76 -5.45 -19.46
N ARG A 202 15.99 -5.57 -20.77
CA ARG A 202 15.11 -4.95 -21.78
C ARG A 202 13.66 -5.42 -21.67
N ARG A 203 13.42 -6.71 -21.40
CA ARG A 203 12.06 -7.25 -21.24
C ARG A 203 11.44 -6.81 -19.93
N ALA A 204 12.22 -6.75 -18.86
CA ALA A 204 11.76 -6.27 -17.57
C ALA A 204 11.33 -4.79 -17.63
N VAL A 205 12.15 -3.94 -18.27
CA VAL A 205 11.83 -2.52 -18.47
C VAL A 205 10.58 -2.35 -19.35
N VAL A 206 10.49 -3.07 -20.48
CA VAL A 206 9.29 -3.01 -21.34
C VAL A 206 8.04 -3.45 -20.56
N LEU A 207 8.14 -4.50 -19.76
CA LEU A 207 7.04 -5.00 -18.96
C LEU A 207 6.60 -3.96 -17.91
N LEU A 208 7.55 -3.30 -17.24
CA LEU A 208 7.28 -2.21 -16.29
C LEU A 208 6.57 -1.03 -16.95
N VAL A 209 7.07 -0.59 -18.11
CA VAL A 209 6.45 0.51 -18.86
C VAL A 209 5.03 0.15 -19.28
N LEU A 210 4.81 -1.05 -19.84
CA LEU A 210 3.49 -1.50 -20.26
C LEU A 210 2.53 -1.63 -19.06
N ALA A 211 3.02 -2.17 -17.93
CA ALA A 211 2.20 -2.29 -16.72
C ALA A 211 1.89 -0.91 -16.09
N GLY A 212 2.86 0.00 -16.05
CA GLY A 212 2.65 1.36 -15.55
C GLY A 212 1.66 2.15 -16.41
N VAL A 213 1.82 2.12 -17.74
CA VAL A 213 0.87 2.77 -18.66
C VAL A 213 -0.51 2.11 -18.57
N GLY A 214 -0.56 0.77 -18.49
CA GLY A 214 -1.83 0.05 -18.30
C GLY A 214 -2.50 0.44 -16.98
N ALA A 215 -1.73 0.54 -15.88
CA ALA A 215 -2.26 0.94 -14.58
C ALA A 215 -2.81 2.37 -14.60
N ALA A 216 -2.16 3.30 -15.29
CA ALA A 216 -2.66 4.67 -15.45
C ALA A 216 -4.04 4.68 -16.14
N PHE A 217 -4.18 4.03 -17.29
CA PHE A 217 -5.46 3.98 -18.01
C PHE A 217 -6.55 3.27 -17.19
N VAL A 218 -6.23 2.12 -16.59
CA VAL A 218 -7.22 1.35 -15.83
C VAL A 218 -7.63 2.10 -14.56
N SER A 219 -6.73 2.87 -13.94
CA SER A 219 -7.06 3.72 -12.78
C SER A 219 -8.04 4.82 -13.15
N ASP A 220 -7.86 5.44 -14.32
CA ASP A 220 -8.80 6.43 -14.87
C ASP A 220 -10.20 5.82 -15.08
N TRP A 221 -10.28 4.70 -15.80
CA TRP A 221 -11.55 3.99 -16.02
C TRP A 221 -12.21 3.51 -14.73
N PHE A 222 -11.40 3.10 -13.74
CA PHE A 222 -11.87 2.70 -12.42
C PHE A 222 -12.53 3.88 -11.70
N VAL A 223 -11.90 5.07 -11.72
CA VAL A 223 -12.39 6.27 -11.06
C VAL A 223 -13.65 6.80 -11.77
N ASP A 224 -13.70 6.77 -13.10
CA ASP A 224 -14.88 7.16 -13.87
C ASP A 224 -16.11 6.29 -13.56
N ALA A 225 -15.91 4.98 -13.34
CA ALA A 225 -16.98 4.05 -12.99
C ALA A 225 -17.33 4.05 -11.49
N LEU A 226 -16.57 4.75 -10.65
CA LEU A 226 -16.64 4.62 -9.19
C LEU A 226 -17.99 5.05 -8.62
N ASP A 227 -18.41 6.28 -8.89
CA ASP A 227 -19.63 6.84 -8.30
C ASP A 227 -20.89 6.03 -8.62
N PRO A 228 -21.18 5.74 -9.89
CA PRO A 228 -22.36 4.95 -10.23
C PRO A 228 -22.27 3.49 -9.73
N ALA A 229 -21.05 2.91 -9.64
CA ALA A 229 -20.87 1.57 -9.11
C ALA A 229 -21.08 1.51 -7.58
N VAL A 230 -20.56 2.50 -6.85
CA VAL A 230 -20.72 2.64 -5.39
C VAL A 230 -22.20 2.79 -5.04
N GLU A 231 -22.94 3.64 -5.77
CA GLU A 231 -24.37 3.83 -5.59
C GLU A 231 -25.16 2.54 -5.88
N ALA A 232 -24.88 1.87 -7.01
CA ALA A 232 -25.54 0.63 -7.39
C ALA A 232 -25.28 -0.54 -6.42
N LEU A 233 -24.08 -0.61 -5.85
CA LEU A 233 -23.69 -1.63 -4.86
C LEU A 233 -24.16 -1.31 -3.44
N GLY A 234 -24.59 -0.08 -3.17
CA GLY A 234 -24.98 0.37 -1.83
C GLY A 234 -23.83 0.35 -0.82
N ILE A 235 -22.59 0.60 -1.28
CA ILE A 235 -21.40 0.68 -0.44
C ILE A 235 -20.93 2.14 -0.29
N SER A 236 -20.10 2.44 0.72
CA SER A 236 -19.56 3.78 0.87
C SER A 236 -18.32 4.01 0.01
N LYS A 237 -18.04 5.28 -0.35
CA LYS A 237 -16.78 5.69 -0.98
C LYS A 237 -15.59 5.37 -0.08
N ALA A 238 -15.75 5.52 1.23
CA ALA A 238 -14.74 5.21 2.22
C ALA A 238 -14.40 3.70 2.24
N PHE A 239 -15.42 2.83 2.20
CA PHE A 239 -15.22 1.38 2.09
C PHE A 239 -14.52 1.00 0.79
N THR A 240 -14.90 1.65 -0.31
CA THR A 240 -14.29 1.42 -1.62
C THR A 240 -12.78 1.71 -1.58
N GLY A 241 -12.38 2.88 -1.10
CA GLY A 241 -10.96 3.24 -0.96
C GLY A 241 -10.23 2.34 0.04
N LEU A 242 -10.78 2.20 1.24
CA LEU A 242 -10.11 1.54 2.35
C LEU A 242 -9.99 0.02 2.16
N VAL A 243 -10.95 -0.62 1.50
CA VAL A 243 -10.97 -2.09 1.34
C VAL A 243 -10.70 -2.50 -0.10
N ILE A 244 -11.49 -2.04 -1.06
CA ILE A 244 -11.41 -2.55 -2.45
C ILE A 244 -10.12 -2.09 -3.11
N VAL A 245 -9.83 -0.79 -3.09
CA VAL A 245 -8.62 -0.22 -3.69
C VAL A 245 -7.37 -0.74 -2.98
N ALA A 246 -7.39 -0.77 -1.65
CA ALA A 246 -6.27 -1.22 -0.85
C ALA A 246 -5.88 -2.69 -1.14
N ILE A 247 -6.86 -3.58 -1.24
CA ILE A 247 -6.61 -4.99 -1.55
C ILE A 247 -6.13 -5.16 -3.00
N ALA A 248 -6.71 -4.42 -3.94
CA ALA A 248 -6.33 -4.50 -5.35
C ALA A 248 -4.92 -3.93 -5.59
N GLY A 249 -4.62 -2.75 -5.04
CA GLY A 249 -3.34 -2.08 -5.19
C GLY A 249 -2.17 -2.85 -4.59
N ASN A 250 -2.35 -3.42 -3.41
CA ASN A 250 -1.31 -4.15 -2.67
C ASN A 250 -1.35 -5.68 -2.89
N ALA A 251 -1.93 -6.16 -3.98
CA ALA A 251 -2.13 -7.60 -4.21
C ALA A 251 -0.82 -8.41 -4.18
N VAL A 252 0.30 -7.81 -4.57
CA VAL A 252 1.63 -8.46 -4.57
C VAL A 252 2.14 -8.64 -3.15
N GLU A 253 2.19 -7.55 -2.38
CA GLU A 253 2.65 -7.54 -0.99
C GLU A 253 1.82 -8.49 -0.14
N ASN A 254 0.50 -8.50 -0.36
CA ASN A 254 -0.44 -9.37 0.32
C ASN A 254 -0.08 -10.85 0.11
N VAL A 255 0.11 -11.26 -1.14
CA VAL A 255 0.43 -12.66 -1.46
C VAL A 255 1.86 -13.03 -1.07
N VAL A 256 2.83 -12.15 -1.31
CA VAL A 256 4.25 -12.42 -1.04
C VAL A 256 4.51 -12.51 0.45
N GLY A 257 4.04 -11.54 1.26
CA GLY A 257 4.24 -11.54 2.71
C GLY A 257 3.71 -12.81 3.38
N ILE A 258 2.45 -13.17 3.09
CA ILE A 258 1.82 -14.38 3.65
C ILE A 258 2.52 -15.66 3.17
N THR A 259 2.89 -15.72 1.87
CA THR A 259 3.54 -16.90 1.29
C THR A 259 4.94 -17.13 1.88
N LEU A 260 5.74 -16.07 2.10
CA LEU A 260 7.04 -16.15 2.73
C LEU A 260 6.93 -16.66 4.17
N ALA A 261 5.99 -16.13 4.95
CA ALA A 261 5.72 -16.59 6.31
C ALA A 261 5.30 -18.08 6.32
N ALA A 262 4.40 -18.46 5.43
CA ALA A 262 3.98 -19.86 5.27
C ALA A 262 5.10 -20.80 4.86
N LYS A 263 6.18 -20.31 4.27
CA LYS A 263 7.42 -21.07 3.95
C LYS A 263 8.44 -21.09 5.08
N GLY A 264 8.18 -20.42 6.21
CA GLY A 264 9.12 -20.30 7.35
C GLY A 264 10.19 -19.23 7.13
N GLN A 265 10.01 -18.32 6.17
CA GLN A 265 10.91 -17.20 5.91
C GLN A 265 10.42 -15.95 6.66
N ALA A 266 10.38 -16.04 8.00
CA ALA A 266 9.79 -15.04 8.88
C ALA A 266 10.40 -13.64 8.70
N ASP A 267 11.73 -13.54 8.71
CA ASP A 267 12.44 -12.27 8.52
C ASP A 267 12.07 -11.58 7.21
N LEU A 268 11.98 -12.33 6.11
CA LEU A 268 11.62 -11.80 4.81
C LEU A 268 10.14 -11.37 4.76
N ALA A 269 9.25 -12.17 5.33
CA ALA A 269 7.83 -11.85 5.39
C ALA A 269 7.58 -10.54 6.14
N ILE A 270 8.15 -10.41 7.33
CA ILE A 270 8.05 -9.19 8.15
C ILE A 270 8.70 -8.01 7.45
N SER A 271 9.85 -8.20 6.81
CA SER A 271 10.56 -7.15 6.06
C SER A 271 9.69 -6.61 4.92
N VAL A 272 9.14 -7.47 4.08
CA VAL A 272 8.29 -7.06 2.94
C VAL A 272 7.09 -6.25 3.42
N VAL A 273 6.35 -6.77 4.40
CA VAL A 273 5.12 -6.12 4.88
C VAL A 273 5.42 -4.80 5.59
N LYS A 274 6.39 -4.78 6.49
CA LYS A 274 6.74 -3.57 7.26
C LYS A 274 7.36 -2.48 6.39
N ASN A 275 8.16 -2.85 5.39
CA ASN A 275 8.68 -1.89 4.43
C ASN A 275 7.56 -1.26 3.60
N SER A 276 6.58 -2.03 3.15
CA SER A 276 5.41 -1.50 2.43
C SER A 276 4.65 -0.48 3.29
N VAL A 277 4.37 -0.80 4.55
CA VAL A 277 3.72 0.14 5.49
C VAL A 277 4.51 1.44 5.64
N ALA A 278 5.83 1.36 5.87
CA ALA A 278 6.68 2.54 6.00
C ALA A 278 6.71 3.36 4.70
N GLN A 279 6.84 2.70 3.54
CA GLN A 279 6.85 3.36 2.23
C GLN A 279 5.56 4.14 1.97
N ILE A 280 4.41 3.55 2.26
CA ILE A 280 3.12 4.23 2.10
C ILE A 280 3.03 5.44 3.05
N ALA A 281 3.38 5.26 4.33
CA ALA A 281 3.23 6.29 5.35
C ALA A 281 4.18 7.49 5.17
N VAL A 282 5.46 7.24 4.85
CA VAL A 282 6.50 8.28 4.86
C VAL A 282 7.06 8.64 3.49
N PHE A 283 6.64 7.94 2.42
CA PHE A 283 7.01 8.25 1.04
C PHE A 283 5.79 8.52 0.17
N LEU A 284 4.90 7.54 -0.05
CA LEU A 284 3.79 7.66 -0.99
C LEU A 284 2.81 8.77 -0.56
N PHE A 285 2.30 8.73 0.66
CA PHE A 285 1.36 9.73 1.15
C PHE A 285 1.94 11.14 1.13
N PRO A 286 3.15 11.41 1.70
CA PRO A 286 3.78 12.72 1.60
C PRO A 286 4.05 13.17 0.17
N ALA A 287 4.49 12.28 -0.71
CA ALA A 287 4.70 12.59 -2.12
C ALA A 287 3.38 13.02 -2.81
N LEU A 288 2.29 12.29 -2.54
CA LEU A 288 0.96 12.62 -3.06
C LEU A 288 0.43 13.94 -2.50
N VAL A 289 0.69 14.27 -1.23
CA VAL A 289 0.39 15.60 -0.66
C VAL A 289 1.09 16.68 -1.47
N LEU A 290 2.38 16.53 -1.80
CA LEU A 290 3.10 17.52 -2.62
C LEU A 290 2.60 17.54 -4.07
N VAL A 291 2.34 16.40 -4.68
CA VAL A 291 1.78 16.31 -6.04
C VAL A 291 0.40 16.95 -6.10
N SER A 292 -0.42 16.80 -5.06
CA SER A 292 -1.77 17.40 -5.01
C SER A 292 -1.78 18.92 -5.02
N LEU A 293 -0.65 19.58 -4.73
CA LEU A 293 -0.56 21.05 -4.82
C LEU A 293 -0.76 21.57 -6.25
N PHE A 294 -0.60 20.72 -7.27
CA PHE A 294 -0.84 21.05 -8.67
C PHE A 294 -2.30 20.81 -9.11
N PHE A 295 -3.16 20.29 -8.23
CA PHE A 295 -4.57 20.07 -8.47
C PHE A 295 -5.44 21.09 -7.74
N GLU A 296 -6.68 21.29 -8.19
CA GLU A 296 -7.66 22.10 -7.47
C GLU A 296 -8.01 21.48 -6.11
N ASN A 297 -8.20 20.17 -6.11
CA ASN A 297 -8.49 19.36 -4.91
C ASN A 297 -7.18 18.94 -4.26
N ARG A 298 -6.85 19.56 -3.14
CA ARG A 298 -5.57 19.34 -2.45
C ARG A 298 -5.69 18.27 -1.39
N LEU A 299 -4.79 17.30 -1.44
CA LEU A 299 -4.65 16.30 -0.40
C LEU A 299 -3.89 16.91 0.80
N THR A 300 -4.39 16.67 1.99
CA THR A 300 -3.74 17.10 3.24
C THR A 300 -3.64 15.91 4.19
N PHE A 301 -2.87 16.08 5.26
CA PHE A 301 -2.84 15.09 6.36
C PHE A 301 -4.05 15.20 7.29
N VAL A 302 -4.94 16.16 7.08
CA VAL A 302 -6.20 16.25 7.81
C VAL A 302 -7.18 15.23 7.25
N LEU A 303 -7.61 14.31 8.10
CA LEU A 303 -8.57 13.27 7.74
C LEU A 303 -9.99 13.75 8.01
N GLY A 304 -10.86 13.59 7.04
CA GLY A 304 -12.27 14.01 7.15
C GLY A 304 -13.00 13.32 8.30
N ASN A 305 -12.73 12.02 8.52
CA ASN A 305 -13.35 11.26 9.61
C ASN A 305 -12.35 11.06 10.78
N PRO A 306 -12.66 11.53 12.00
CA PRO A 306 -11.79 11.39 13.19
C PRO A 306 -11.58 9.94 13.61
N VAL A 307 -12.44 9.02 13.20
CA VAL A 307 -12.30 7.59 13.49
C VAL A 307 -11.01 7.05 12.88
N TYR A 308 -10.63 7.52 11.68
CA TYR A 308 -9.39 7.10 11.03
C TYR A 308 -8.15 7.58 11.78
N ILE A 309 -8.22 8.75 12.44
CA ILE A 309 -7.13 9.24 13.30
C ILE A 309 -6.92 8.27 14.47
N GLY A 310 -8.01 7.90 15.17
CA GLY A 310 -7.96 6.91 16.24
C GLY A 310 -7.46 5.54 15.77
N ALA A 311 -7.96 5.08 14.62
CA ALA A 311 -7.55 3.81 14.02
C ALA A 311 -6.05 3.79 13.67
N LEU A 312 -5.50 4.89 13.12
CA LEU A 312 -4.06 5.00 12.82
C LEU A 312 -3.20 4.93 14.08
N VAL A 313 -3.61 5.60 15.17
CA VAL A 313 -2.88 5.54 16.45
C VAL A 313 -2.91 4.12 17.01
N ILE A 314 -4.07 3.48 17.04
CA ILE A 314 -4.22 2.11 17.55
C ILE A 314 -3.41 1.14 16.68
N MET A 315 -3.47 1.27 15.35
CA MET A 315 -2.67 0.48 14.42
C MET A 315 -1.17 0.61 14.69
N ALA A 316 -0.66 1.84 14.80
CA ALA A 316 0.76 2.08 15.03
C ALA A 316 1.24 1.47 16.35
N LEU A 317 0.45 1.61 17.42
CA LEU A 317 0.74 1.02 18.73
C LEU A 317 0.65 -0.52 18.68
N ALA A 318 -0.37 -1.08 18.03
CA ALA A 318 -0.54 -2.52 17.90
C ALA A 318 0.63 -3.17 17.14
N ILE A 319 1.05 -2.56 16.03
CA ILE A 319 2.19 -3.06 15.25
C ILE A 319 3.47 -3.01 16.09
N TRP A 320 3.72 -1.90 16.77
CA TRP A 320 4.88 -1.76 17.63
C TRP A 320 4.88 -2.80 18.73
N GLN A 321 3.75 -2.99 19.43
CA GLN A 321 3.59 -3.97 20.49
C GLN A 321 3.83 -5.41 20.00
N VAL A 322 3.23 -5.78 18.85
CA VAL A 322 3.25 -7.15 18.31
C VAL A 322 4.61 -7.52 17.70
N THR A 323 5.35 -6.53 17.18
CA THR A 323 6.60 -6.83 16.46
C THR A 323 7.86 -6.32 17.15
N GLY A 324 7.72 -5.65 18.29
CA GLY A 324 8.85 -4.93 18.92
C GLY A 324 9.89 -5.82 19.57
N ASP A 325 9.52 -7.00 20.05
CA ASP A 325 10.42 -7.98 20.70
C ASP A 325 11.01 -9.01 19.73
N GLY A 326 10.55 -9.06 18.47
CA GLY A 326 11.01 -10.01 17.46
C GLY A 326 10.32 -11.37 17.53
N GLU A 327 9.25 -11.48 18.29
CA GLU A 327 8.42 -12.67 18.40
C GLU A 327 6.95 -12.30 18.20
N ALA A 328 6.16 -13.19 17.59
CA ALA A 328 4.72 -12.98 17.46
C ALA A 328 3.96 -14.31 17.49
N ALA A 329 2.97 -14.41 18.37
CA ALA A 329 2.12 -15.57 18.50
C ALA A 329 0.89 -15.51 17.55
N ALA A 330 0.30 -16.65 17.25
CA ALA A 330 -0.85 -16.74 16.35
C ALA A 330 -2.02 -15.84 16.79
N PHE A 331 -2.29 -15.74 18.10
CA PHE A 331 -3.39 -14.91 18.61
C PHE A 331 -3.18 -13.41 18.33
N GLU A 332 -1.94 -12.94 18.33
CA GLU A 332 -1.59 -11.54 18.01
C GLU A 332 -1.85 -11.26 16.53
N GLY A 333 -1.49 -12.20 15.65
CA GLY A 333 -1.86 -12.14 14.23
C GLY A 333 -3.37 -12.06 14.03
N TRP A 334 -4.16 -12.90 14.71
CA TRP A 334 -5.62 -12.84 14.67
C TRP A 334 -6.19 -11.55 15.27
N ALA A 335 -5.56 -10.98 16.29
CA ALA A 335 -5.96 -9.68 16.85
C ALA A 335 -5.83 -8.56 15.81
N LEU A 336 -4.71 -8.52 15.06
CA LEU A 336 -4.53 -7.55 13.98
C LEU A 336 -5.59 -7.71 12.88
N VAL A 337 -5.85 -8.95 12.45
CA VAL A 337 -6.91 -9.24 11.46
C VAL A 337 -8.28 -8.79 11.96
N ALA A 338 -8.60 -9.05 13.24
CA ALA A 338 -9.87 -8.62 13.82
C ALA A 338 -10.03 -7.10 13.83
N ILE A 339 -8.97 -6.35 14.15
CA ILE A 339 -8.98 -4.88 14.08
C ILE A 339 -9.29 -4.41 12.64
N TYR A 340 -8.67 -5.02 11.63
CA TYR A 340 -8.94 -4.69 10.23
C TYR A 340 -10.39 -4.98 9.83
N ILE A 341 -10.94 -6.14 10.22
CA ILE A 341 -12.33 -6.52 9.92
C ILE A 341 -13.30 -5.51 10.57
N ILE A 342 -13.08 -5.12 11.84
CA ILE A 342 -13.91 -4.13 12.53
C ILE A 342 -13.87 -2.79 11.79
N LEU A 343 -12.69 -2.35 11.35
CA LEU A 343 -12.52 -1.13 10.59
C LEU A 343 -13.24 -1.19 9.23
N ALA A 344 -13.10 -2.31 8.51
CA ALA A 344 -13.78 -2.53 7.24
C ALA A 344 -15.31 -2.54 7.38
N VAL A 345 -15.84 -3.17 8.44
CA VAL A 345 -17.29 -3.15 8.74
C VAL A 345 -17.75 -1.74 9.08
N LEU A 346 -16.96 -0.99 9.85
CA LEU A 346 -17.29 0.39 10.21
C LEU A 346 -17.40 1.27 8.94
N THR A 347 -16.42 1.18 8.04
CA THR A 347 -16.44 1.95 6.80
C THR A 347 -17.51 1.50 5.82
N PHE A 348 -17.97 0.27 5.90
CA PHE A 348 -19.10 -0.21 5.08
C PHE A 348 -20.41 0.51 5.45
N TYR A 349 -20.61 0.82 6.73
CA TYR A 349 -21.81 1.50 7.24
C TYR A 349 -21.66 3.06 7.30
N GLU A 350 -20.56 3.61 6.88
CA GLU A 350 -20.35 5.06 6.77
C GLU A 350 -21.05 5.63 5.54
#